data_a25de8c8b835aa222148f20e3fab1fff
#
_entry.id   a25de8c8b835aa222148f20e3fab1fff
#
_cell.length_a   1.000
_cell.length_b   1.000
_cell.length_c   1.000
_cell.angle_alpha   90.00
_cell.angle_beta   90.00
_cell.angle_gamma   90.00
#
_symmetry.space_group_name_H-M   'P 1'
#
loop_
_entity.id
_entity.type
_entity.pdbx_description
1 polymer ?
#
loop_
_entity_poly.entity_id
_entity_poly.type
_entity_poly.pdbx_seq_one_letter_code
_entity_poly.pdbx_strand_id
1 'polypeptide(L)'
;MKIRELQLQNFRCFNELTINFSDEYTIFIGNNGAGKSSILNALQIMLKTFVFNTQHDLRQSKPDYFARHAIQESDARLKSTEIGSITDQKPQYPVVITISVSMSDDKNISWSYELTNALSRDSKNTAEVLNYVQELQKKITTGNNVVCPIIAYYGTQRQWNKTELRNEKQSSFIPQISGYINSLDAKAFNINNMRDWFSRMLLIERKKAVPEFKAVRQAISNCYRAIDNRENLKDVIVDYDAEKEDIEIQMFYDNGNTEILPLHYLSDGSKSILAMVADIAYRMAILNPHLLENVIQETDGIVLIDEIDMHLHPAWQRKIISALHKTFPKVQFICTTHSPTVLTNVPSENIQILDNGKIYKPNVKTYGRDVNSILREVMQTEIRPSETSKKLSAFDDAIANEKIDLAEKILHELKEQLGENDAEVVGAQVTLDLEKI
;
A
#
# COMPACT_ATOMS: atom_id res chain seq x y z
N MET A 1 -2.85 -6.10 -15.96
CA MET A 1 -3.01 -4.62 -15.92
C MET A 1 -1.96 -4.03 -14.96
N LYS A 2 -1.16 -3.02 -15.42
CA LYS A 2 -0.13 -2.35 -14.60
C LYS A 2 -0.06 -0.87 -14.95
N ILE A 3 0.06 0.01 -13.95
CA ILE A 3 0.28 1.44 -14.14
C ILE A 3 1.73 1.64 -14.57
N ARG A 4 1.93 2.40 -15.63
CA ARG A 4 3.24 2.80 -16.15
C ARG A 4 3.62 4.19 -15.70
N GLU A 5 2.70 5.13 -15.84
CA GLU A 5 2.96 6.54 -15.57
C GLU A 5 1.72 7.23 -15.00
N LEU A 6 1.94 8.20 -14.13
CA LEU A 6 0.97 9.17 -13.63
C LEU A 6 1.53 10.58 -13.82
N GLN A 7 0.76 11.46 -14.43
CA GLN A 7 1.08 12.88 -14.55
C GLN A 7 0.03 13.69 -13.80
N LEU A 8 0.49 14.65 -13.01
CA LEU A 8 -0.33 15.56 -12.22
C LEU A 8 0.05 17.01 -12.56
N GLN A 9 -0.96 17.86 -12.76
CA GLN A 9 -0.78 19.31 -12.90
C GLN A 9 -1.75 20.02 -11.98
N ASN A 10 -1.25 20.95 -11.17
CA ASN A 10 -2.01 21.74 -10.19
C ASN A 10 -2.91 20.91 -9.27
N PHE A 11 -2.50 19.68 -8.94
CA PHE A 11 -3.27 18.76 -8.12
C PHE A 11 -2.76 18.78 -6.66
N ARG A 12 -3.59 19.27 -5.73
CA ARG A 12 -3.30 19.37 -4.29
C ARG A 12 -1.98 20.10 -4.00
N CYS A 13 -0.96 19.37 -3.49
CA CYS A 13 0.36 19.97 -3.22
C CYS A 13 1.27 20.05 -4.46
N PHE A 14 0.92 19.41 -5.57
CA PHE A 14 1.77 19.30 -6.74
C PHE A 14 1.44 20.39 -7.77
N ASN A 15 2.48 21.11 -8.21
CA ASN A 15 2.37 22.03 -9.35
C ASN A 15 2.41 21.24 -10.66
N GLU A 16 3.45 20.44 -10.81
CA GLU A 16 3.66 19.52 -11.91
C GLU A 16 4.46 18.32 -11.40
N LEU A 17 4.00 17.12 -11.70
CA LEU A 17 4.64 15.90 -11.25
C LEU A 17 4.43 14.77 -12.25
N THR A 18 5.51 14.08 -12.63
CA THR A 18 5.45 12.87 -13.43
C THR A 18 6.08 11.72 -12.65
N ILE A 19 5.37 10.60 -12.56
CA ILE A 19 5.76 9.42 -11.81
C ILE A 19 5.78 8.20 -12.72
N ASN A 20 6.90 7.49 -12.76
CA ASN A 20 7.01 6.17 -13.40
C ASN A 20 6.98 5.08 -12.33
N PHE A 21 6.20 4.03 -12.56
CA PHE A 21 5.99 2.94 -11.60
C PHE A 21 6.77 1.68 -11.99
N SER A 22 7.22 0.95 -10.99
CA SER A 22 7.78 -0.39 -11.15
C SER A 22 6.68 -1.41 -11.43
N ASP A 23 7.01 -2.48 -12.14
CA ASP A 23 6.06 -3.54 -12.52
C ASP A 23 5.56 -4.36 -11.34
N GLU A 24 6.35 -4.46 -10.29
CA GLU A 24 6.05 -5.31 -9.13
C GLU A 24 5.51 -4.49 -7.97
N TYR A 25 6.29 -3.54 -7.47
CA TYR A 25 5.86 -2.66 -6.40
C TYR A 25 6.62 -1.33 -6.41
N THR A 26 5.94 -0.27 -5.98
CA THR A 26 6.49 1.08 -5.78
C THR A 26 6.15 1.56 -4.38
N ILE A 27 7.16 1.98 -3.62
CA ILE A 27 7.01 2.44 -2.25
C ILE A 27 7.27 3.95 -2.18
N PHE A 28 6.28 4.70 -1.76
CA PHE A 28 6.40 6.13 -1.53
C PHE A 28 6.75 6.43 -0.08
N ILE A 29 7.78 7.24 0.11
CA ILE A 29 8.20 7.78 1.40
C ILE A 29 8.29 9.31 1.35
N GLY A 30 8.40 9.94 2.49
CA GLY A 30 8.52 11.40 2.64
C GLY A 30 7.87 11.88 3.92
N ASN A 31 8.07 13.12 4.25
CA ASN A 31 7.53 13.75 5.46
C ASN A 31 5.99 13.78 5.46
N ASN A 32 5.40 14.04 6.64
CA ASN A 32 3.95 14.28 6.73
C ASN A 32 3.58 15.48 5.86
N GLY A 33 2.50 15.34 5.10
CA GLY A 33 2.08 16.39 4.17
C GLY A 33 2.82 16.45 2.84
N ALA A 34 3.85 15.61 2.59
CA ALA A 34 4.59 15.60 1.33
C ALA A 34 3.75 15.20 0.09
N GLY A 35 2.54 14.65 0.31
CA GLY A 35 1.62 14.31 -0.79
C GLY A 35 1.51 12.81 -1.11
N LYS A 36 2.06 11.91 -0.27
CA LYS A 36 1.97 10.45 -0.49
C LYS A 36 0.54 9.97 -0.72
N SER A 37 -0.37 10.26 0.21
CA SER A 37 -1.80 9.91 0.07
C SER A 37 -2.48 10.66 -1.07
N SER A 38 -1.98 11.84 -1.48
CA SER A 38 -2.48 12.57 -2.64
C SER A 38 -2.21 11.82 -3.94
N ILE A 39 -1.04 11.18 -4.08
CA ILE A 39 -0.73 10.32 -5.24
C ILE A 39 -1.69 9.11 -5.27
N LEU A 40 -1.87 8.42 -4.14
CA LEU A 40 -2.80 7.28 -4.08
C LEU A 40 -4.24 7.72 -4.40
N ASN A 41 -4.67 8.90 -3.94
CA ASN A 41 -5.98 9.44 -4.27
C ASN A 41 -6.11 9.79 -5.77
N ALA A 42 -5.07 10.35 -6.40
CA ALA A 42 -5.08 10.57 -7.85
C ALA A 42 -5.23 9.25 -8.61
N LEU A 43 -4.46 8.22 -8.23
CA LEU A 43 -4.58 6.88 -8.80
C LEU A 43 -5.99 6.29 -8.57
N GLN A 44 -6.55 6.45 -7.37
CA GLN A 44 -7.90 6.01 -7.05
C GLN A 44 -8.95 6.68 -7.95
N ILE A 45 -8.85 8.01 -8.16
CA ILE A 45 -9.73 8.77 -9.08
C ILE A 45 -9.65 8.16 -10.49
N MET A 46 -8.44 7.92 -10.99
CA MET A 46 -8.24 7.40 -12.34
C MET A 46 -8.75 5.95 -12.48
N LEU A 47 -8.45 5.07 -11.53
CA LEU A 47 -8.85 3.67 -11.55
C LEU A 47 -10.37 3.49 -11.36
N LYS A 48 -11.05 4.41 -10.69
CA LYS A 48 -12.52 4.42 -10.58
C LYS A 48 -13.18 4.44 -11.95
N THR A 49 -12.57 5.03 -12.96
CA THR A 49 -13.10 5.03 -14.34
C THR A 49 -13.25 3.60 -14.88
N PHE A 50 -12.22 2.78 -14.70
CA PHE A 50 -12.27 1.38 -15.10
C PHE A 50 -13.30 0.58 -14.30
N VAL A 51 -13.20 0.65 -12.97
CA VAL A 51 -14.03 -0.11 -12.03
C VAL A 51 -15.50 0.23 -12.19
N PHE A 52 -15.85 1.51 -12.18
CA PHE A 52 -17.24 1.97 -12.29
C PHE A 52 -17.88 1.54 -13.62
N ASN A 53 -17.19 1.77 -14.74
CA ASN A 53 -17.74 1.43 -16.05
C ASN A 53 -17.79 -0.08 -16.28
N THR A 54 -16.95 -0.87 -15.60
CA THR A 54 -17.07 -2.34 -15.66
C THR A 54 -18.31 -2.84 -14.90
N GLN A 55 -18.72 -2.17 -13.82
CA GLN A 55 -19.89 -2.54 -13.01
C GLN A 55 -21.24 -2.12 -13.62
N HIS A 56 -21.26 -1.11 -14.45
CA HIS A 56 -22.50 -0.55 -14.98
C HIS A 56 -22.68 -0.96 -16.45
N ASP A 57 -23.92 -1.34 -16.81
CA ASP A 57 -24.27 -1.56 -18.22
C ASP A 57 -24.22 -0.21 -18.95
N LEU A 58 -23.18 -0.03 -19.78
CA LEU A 58 -22.95 1.20 -20.54
C LEU A 58 -24.08 1.51 -21.55
N ARG A 59 -24.99 0.54 -21.79
CA ARG A 59 -26.18 0.75 -22.65
C ARG A 59 -27.34 1.44 -21.91
N GLN A 60 -27.37 1.34 -20.58
CA GLN A 60 -28.48 1.83 -19.75
C GLN A 60 -28.11 3.03 -18.87
N SER A 61 -26.85 3.16 -18.48
CA SER A 61 -26.38 4.29 -17.67
C SER A 61 -25.85 5.41 -18.56
N LYS A 62 -26.25 6.65 -18.25
CA LYS A 62 -25.57 7.81 -18.84
C LYS A 62 -24.12 7.75 -18.34
N PRO A 63 -23.11 7.58 -19.22
CA PRO A 63 -21.70 7.41 -18.81
C PRO A 63 -21.14 8.59 -18.01
N ASP A 64 -21.92 9.63 -17.91
CA ASP A 64 -21.53 10.97 -17.46
C ASP A 64 -21.58 11.23 -15.95
N TYR A 65 -22.20 10.35 -15.14
CA TYR A 65 -22.40 10.70 -13.72
C TYR A 65 -21.07 10.70 -12.94
N PHE A 66 -20.21 9.72 -13.17
CA PHE A 66 -18.92 9.63 -12.46
C PHE A 66 -17.89 10.65 -12.98
N ALA A 67 -17.86 10.85 -14.30
CA ALA A 67 -16.94 11.78 -14.93
C ALA A 67 -17.19 13.26 -14.58
N ARG A 68 -18.42 13.59 -14.13
CA ARG A 68 -18.77 14.98 -13.78
C ARG A 68 -18.16 15.48 -12.48
N HIS A 69 -17.64 14.56 -11.64
CA HIS A 69 -17.10 14.88 -10.33
C HIS A 69 -15.84 14.07 -10.00
N ALA A 70 -15.06 13.67 -11.02
CA ALA A 70 -13.84 12.91 -10.82
C ALA A 70 -12.82 13.74 -10.03
N ILE A 71 -12.58 14.98 -10.46
CA ILE A 71 -11.74 15.96 -9.78
C ILE A 71 -12.66 16.98 -9.10
N GLN A 72 -12.43 17.25 -7.82
CA GLN A 72 -13.18 18.25 -7.06
C GLN A 72 -12.39 19.56 -6.97
N GLU A 73 -13.08 20.66 -6.68
CA GLU A 73 -12.43 21.96 -6.46
C GLU A 73 -11.39 21.90 -5.33
N SER A 74 -11.66 21.10 -4.30
CA SER A 74 -10.73 20.83 -3.20
C SER A 74 -9.44 20.11 -3.60
N ASP A 75 -9.40 19.53 -4.80
CA ASP A 75 -8.21 18.90 -5.35
C ASP A 75 -7.31 19.89 -6.09
N ALA A 76 -7.77 21.14 -6.33
CA ALA A 76 -6.96 22.18 -6.93
C ALA A 76 -5.85 22.64 -5.97
N ARG A 77 -4.64 22.82 -6.52
CA ARG A 77 -3.52 23.37 -5.77
C ARG A 77 -3.80 24.80 -5.36
N LEU A 78 -3.62 25.09 -4.07
CA LEU A 78 -3.73 26.46 -3.55
C LEU A 78 -2.38 27.17 -3.64
N LYS A 79 -2.37 28.36 -4.26
CA LYS A 79 -1.22 29.26 -4.27
C LYS A 79 -1.50 30.42 -3.31
N SER A 80 -0.66 30.54 -2.29
CA SER A 80 -0.72 31.67 -1.35
C SER A 80 -0.06 32.90 -1.97
N THR A 81 -0.72 34.03 -1.87
CA THR A 81 -0.19 35.35 -2.27
C THR A 81 -0.35 36.29 -1.08
N GLU A 82 0.73 36.92 -0.65
CA GLU A 82 0.70 37.92 0.39
C GLU A 82 0.30 39.26 -0.20
N ILE A 83 -0.78 39.85 0.33
CA ILE A 83 -1.26 41.19 -0.02
C ILE A 83 -1.29 42.00 1.28
N GLY A 84 -0.20 42.69 1.58
CA GLY A 84 -0.02 43.34 2.88
C GLY A 84 0.07 42.35 4.04
N SER A 85 -0.81 42.45 5.02
CA SER A 85 -0.90 41.51 6.16
C SER A 85 -1.88 40.36 5.94
N ILE A 86 -2.47 40.24 4.74
CA ILE A 86 -3.49 39.23 4.43
C ILE A 86 -2.87 38.22 3.48
N THR A 87 -2.97 36.92 3.83
CA THR A 87 -2.62 35.82 2.93
C THR A 87 -3.88 35.39 2.17
N ASP A 88 -3.90 35.66 0.87
CA ASP A 88 -4.96 35.18 -0.05
C ASP A 88 -4.54 33.87 -0.68
N GLN A 89 -5.44 32.87 -0.66
CA GLN A 89 -5.18 31.54 -1.24
C GLN A 89 -6.08 31.33 -2.45
N LYS A 90 -5.47 31.19 -3.62
CA LYS A 90 -6.21 31.00 -4.89
C LYS A 90 -5.95 29.62 -5.48
N PRO A 91 -7.03 28.88 -5.84
CA PRO A 91 -6.89 27.62 -6.55
C PRO A 91 -6.27 27.84 -7.92
N GLN A 92 -5.38 26.94 -8.30
CA GLN A 92 -4.68 26.96 -9.58
C GLN A 92 -5.37 26.04 -10.58
N TYR A 93 -5.63 26.52 -11.78
CA TYR A 93 -6.25 25.79 -12.87
C TYR A 93 -5.39 25.88 -14.16
N PRO A 94 -5.54 24.94 -15.12
CA PRO A 94 -6.33 23.71 -15.01
C PRO A 94 -5.71 22.72 -14.03
N VAL A 95 -6.57 21.90 -13.39
CA VAL A 95 -6.13 20.70 -12.67
C VAL A 95 -6.19 19.54 -13.65
N VAL A 96 -5.06 18.87 -13.89
CA VAL A 96 -5.01 17.75 -14.84
C VAL A 96 -4.42 16.51 -14.16
N ILE A 97 -5.07 15.36 -14.39
CA ILE A 97 -4.56 14.05 -14.02
C ILE A 97 -4.55 13.18 -15.27
N THR A 98 -3.39 12.63 -15.62
CA THR A 98 -3.24 11.68 -16.73
C THR A 98 -2.61 10.40 -16.22
N ILE A 99 -3.13 9.25 -16.63
CA ILE A 99 -2.58 7.94 -16.32
C ILE A 99 -2.31 7.14 -17.60
N SER A 100 -1.21 6.41 -17.61
CA SER A 100 -0.88 5.43 -18.64
C SER A 100 -0.78 4.04 -18.01
N VAL A 101 -1.45 3.07 -18.62
CA VAL A 101 -1.61 1.71 -18.09
C VAL A 101 -1.34 0.69 -19.19
N SER A 102 -0.54 -0.33 -18.87
CA SER A 102 -0.38 -1.52 -19.71
C SER A 102 -1.43 -2.55 -19.31
N MET A 103 -2.24 -3.01 -20.26
CA MET A 103 -3.25 -4.04 -20.04
C MET A 103 -2.66 -5.44 -20.17
N SER A 104 -3.41 -6.46 -19.75
CA SER A 104 -2.96 -7.87 -19.76
C SER A 104 -2.72 -8.43 -21.16
N ASP A 105 -3.27 -7.78 -22.19
CA ASP A 105 -3.08 -8.09 -23.61
C ASP A 105 -1.99 -7.22 -24.28
N ASP A 106 -1.08 -6.67 -23.49
CA ASP A 106 0.04 -5.79 -23.89
C ASP A 106 -0.37 -4.47 -24.57
N LYS A 107 -1.67 -4.12 -24.54
CA LYS A 107 -2.12 -2.82 -25.00
C LYS A 107 -1.78 -1.75 -23.97
N ASN A 108 -1.19 -0.66 -24.41
CA ASN A 108 -1.02 0.54 -23.61
C ASN A 108 -2.19 1.49 -23.84
N ILE A 109 -2.86 1.86 -22.75
CA ILE A 109 -4.05 2.73 -22.77
C ILE A 109 -3.76 3.92 -21.85
N SER A 110 -4.12 5.11 -22.30
CA SER A 110 -4.03 6.31 -21.48
C SER A 110 -5.37 7.06 -21.43
N TRP A 111 -5.62 7.70 -20.30
CA TRP A 111 -6.78 8.58 -20.15
C TRP A 111 -6.48 9.71 -19.19
N SER A 112 -7.25 10.80 -19.30
CA SER A 112 -7.06 12.00 -18.51
C SER A 112 -8.38 12.63 -18.08
N TYR A 113 -8.31 13.35 -16.98
CA TYR A 113 -9.33 14.28 -16.50
C TYR A 113 -8.73 15.67 -16.34
N GLU A 114 -9.54 16.69 -16.67
CA GLU A 114 -9.15 18.07 -16.56
C GLU A 114 -10.30 18.91 -15.96
N LEU A 115 -10.02 19.63 -14.89
CA LEU A 115 -10.90 20.64 -14.31
C LEU A 115 -10.37 22.05 -14.66
N THR A 116 -11.06 22.74 -15.55
CA THR A 116 -10.58 24.03 -16.09
C THR A 116 -10.89 25.23 -15.20
N ASN A 117 -11.91 25.15 -14.34
CA ASN A 117 -12.25 26.16 -13.32
C ASN A 117 -13.26 25.57 -12.32
N ALA A 118 -13.52 26.26 -11.22
CA ALA A 118 -14.43 25.80 -10.15
C ALA A 118 -15.88 25.49 -10.60
N LEU A 119 -16.33 26.10 -11.68
CA LEU A 119 -17.70 25.96 -12.20
C LEU A 119 -17.77 25.07 -13.46
N SER A 120 -16.62 24.66 -14.02
CA SER A 120 -16.58 23.85 -15.22
C SER A 120 -16.89 22.38 -14.89
N ARG A 121 -17.45 21.69 -15.88
CA ARG A 121 -17.46 20.23 -15.88
C ARG A 121 -16.09 19.74 -16.31
N ASP A 122 -15.63 18.66 -15.69
CA ASP A 122 -14.37 18.05 -16.08
C ASP A 122 -14.40 17.71 -17.58
N SER A 123 -13.41 18.16 -18.31
CA SER A 123 -13.12 17.62 -19.63
C SER A 123 -12.42 16.27 -19.44
N LYS A 124 -12.67 15.35 -20.38
CA LYS A 124 -12.13 13.98 -20.26
C LYS A 124 -11.67 13.45 -21.60
N ASN A 125 -10.56 12.76 -21.57
CA ASN A 125 -10.13 11.90 -22.65
C ASN A 125 -10.12 10.44 -22.15
N THR A 126 -11.28 9.78 -22.18
CA THR A 126 -11.48 8.44 -21.61
C THR A 126 -11.92 7.41 -22.66
N ALA A 127 -11.90 7.76 -23.95
CA ALA A 127 -12.42 6.91 -25.03
C ALA A 127 -11.73 5.53 -25.08
N GLU A 128 -10.40 5.50 -24.91
CA GLU A 128 -9.64 4.24 -24.99
C GLU A 128 -10.02 3.27 -23.87
N VAL A 129 -10.04 3.76 -22.61
CA VAL A 129 -10.41 2.90 -21.48
C VAL A 129 -11.87 2.45 -21.52
N LEU A 130 -12.78 3.30 -21.99
CA LEU A 130 -14.20 2.95 -22.14
C LEU A 130 -14.40 1.88 -23.21
N ASN A 131 -13.72 2.01 -24.35
CA ASN A 131 -13.76 1.00 -25.41
C ASN A 131 -13.21 -0.35 -24.91
N TYR A 132 -12.10 -0.34 -24.18
CA TYR A 132 -11.53 -1.54 -23.60
C TYR A 132 -12.50 -2.22 -22.61
N VAL A 133 -13.13 -1.44 -21.72
CA VAL A 133 -14.13 -1.96 -20.77
C VAL A 133 -15.34 -2.53 -21.47
N GLN A 134 -15.83 -1.91 -22.55
CA GLN A 134 -16.94 -2.44 -23.35
C GLN A 134 -16.58 -3.80 -24.01
N GLU A 135 -15.38 -3.90 -24.57
CA GLU A 135 -14.89 -5.18 -25.12
C GLU A 135 -14.80 -6.26 -24.03
N LEU A 136 -14.27 -5.89 -22.84
CA LEU A 136 -14.18 -6.79 -21.69
C LEU A 136 -15.56 -7.29 -21.25
N GLN A 137 -16.52 -6.37 -21.07
CA GLN A 137 -17.91 -6.72 -20.71
C GLN A 137 -18.56 -7.63 -21.77
N LYS A 138 -18.36 -7.33 -23.05
CA LYS A 138 -18.87 -8.16 -24.13
C LYS A 138 -18.31 -9.58 -24.07
N LYS A 139 -17.01 -9.73 -23.84
CA LYS A 139 -16.36 -11.05 -23.71
C LYS A 139 -16.93 -11.83 -22.52
N ILE A 140 -17.10 -11.18 -21.36
CA ILE A 140 -17.68 -11.79 -20.16
C ILE A 140 -19.12 -12.23 -20.42
N THR A 141 -19.95 -11.38 -21.01
CA THR A 141 -21.37 -11.69 -21.27
C THR A 141 -21.58 -12.76 -22.30
N THR A 142 -20.64 -12.95 -23.24
CA THR A 142 -20.65 -14.05 -24.21
C THR A 142 -20.07 -15.36 -23.68
N GLY A 143 -19.71 -15.42 -22.40
CA GLY A 143 -19.19 -16.62 -21.74
C GLY A 143 -17.72 -16.94 -22.04
N ASN A 144 -16.96 -16.00 -22.57
CA ASN A 144 -15.53 -16.18 -22.78
C ASN A 144 -14.76 -16.10 -21.47
N ASN A 145 -13.81 -17.00 -21.28
CA ASN A 145 -12.89 -16.95 -20.15
C ASN A 145 -11.89 -15.79 -20.32
N VAL A 146 -12.16 -14.68 -19.64
CA VAL A 146 -11.30 -13.49 -19.66
C VAL A 146 -10.82 -13.20 -18.24
N VAL A 147 -9.52 -12.95 -18.10
CA VAL A 147 -8.94 -12.55 -16.82
C VAL A 147 -9.30 -11.08 -16.55
N CYS A 148 -10.05 -10.87 -15.47
CA CYS A 148 -10.37 -9.53 -14.96
C CYS A 148 -9.29 -9.10 -13.97
N PRO A 149 -8.63 -7.96 -14.19
CA PRO A 149 -7.58 -7.49 -13.28
C PRO A 149 -8.15 -7.16 -11.91
N ILE A 150 -7.46 -7.52 -10.83
CA ILE A 150 -7.83 -7.00 -9.51
C ILE A 150 -7.49 -5.51 -9.43
N ILE A 151 -8.39 -4.71 -8.87
CA ILE A 151 -8.17 -3.30 -8.56
C ILE A 151 -8.73 -3.04 -7.18
N ALA A 152 -7.85 -2.70 -6.21
CA ALA A 152 -8.26 -2.48 -4.83
C ALA A 152 -7.45 -1.34 -4.17
N TYR A 153 -8.07 -0.67 -3.19
CA TYR A 153 -7.44 0.37 -2.38
C TYR A 153 -7.67 0.11 -0.89
N TYR A 154 -6.61 0.10 -0.13
CA TYR A 154 -6.60 -0.06 1.32
C TYR A 154 -6.04 1.21 1.97
N GLY A 155 -6.95 2.06 2.48
CA GLY A 155 -6.58 3.32 3.15
C GLY A 155 -6.23 3.12 4.63
N THR A 156 -5.83 4.20 5.30
CA THR A 156 -5.51 4.23 6.74
C THR A 156 -6.73 3.93 7.63
N GLN A 157 -7.94 4.12 7.13
CA GLN A 157 -9.19 3.82 7.85
C GLN A 157 -9.62 2.35 7.74
N ARG A 158 -8.74 1.43 7.28
CA ARG A 158 -8.96 -0.02 7.23
C ARG A 158 -9.04 -0.63 8.65
N GLN A 159 -9.96 -0.15 9.46
CA GLN A 159 -10.22 -0.69 10.80
C GLN A 159 -11.34 -1.73 10.76
N TRP A 160 -11.28 -2.68 11.69
CA TRP A 160 -12.23 -3.76 11.92
C TRP A 160 -13.65 -3.28 12.31
N ASN A 161 -14.09 -2.12 11.87
CA ASN A 161 -15.37 -1.57 12.27
C ASN A 161 -16.51 -2.33 11.57
N LYS A 162 -17.51 -2.73 12.36
CA LYS A 162 -18.82 -3.17 11.91
C LYS A 162 -19.52 -2.03 11.18
N THR A 163 -19.07 -1.71 9.98
CA THR A 163 -19.79 -0.75 9.14
C THR A 163 -20.94 -1.50 8.49
N GLU A 164 -22.16 -1.21 8.89
CA GLU A 164 -23.34 -1.64 8.17
C GLU A 164 -23.30 -0.98 6.79
N LEU A 165 -22.84 -1.71 5.79
CA LEU A 165 -22.99 -1.30 4.41
C LEU A 165 -24.49 -1.32 4.10
N ARG A 166 -25.06 -0.20 3.70
CA ARG A 166 -26.40 -0.14 3.13
C ARG A 166 -26.45 -1.12 1.95
N ASN A 167 -27.33 -2.09 2.03
CA ASN A 167 -27.65 -2.99 0.93
C ASN A 167 -28.15 -2.15 -0.25
N GLU A 168 -27.26 -1.74 -1.13
CA GLU A 168 -27.67 -1.24 -2.43
C GLU A 168 -28.33 -2.39 -3.18
N LYS A 169 -29.58 -2.16 -3.61
CA LYS A 169 -30.35 -3.14 -4.37
C LYS A 169 -29.53 -3.61 -5.57
N GLN A 170 -29.18 -4.89 -5.58
CA GLN A 170 -28.50 -5.54 -6.69
C GLN A 170 -29.37 -5.43 -7.95
N SER A 171 -29.06 -4.48 -8.82
CA SER A 171 -29.54 -4.49 -10.19
C SER A 171 -28.84 -5.61 -10.97
N SER A 172 -29.50 -6.21 -11.94
CA SER A 172 -29.11 -7.32 -12.82
C SER A 172 -27.59 -7.51 -13.02
N PHE A 173 -26.96 -8.22 -12.12
CA PHE A 173 -25.50 -8.21 -11.94
C PHE A 173 -24.90 -9.45 -12.60
N ILE A 174 -23.84 -9.26 -13.38
CA ILE A 174 -22.93 -10.35 -13.75
C ILE A 174 -22.15 -10.72 -12.47
N PRO A 175 -22.31 -11.94 -11.91
CA PRO A 175 -21.73 -12.30 -10.62
C PRO A 175 -20.21 -12.05 -10.51
N GLN A 176 -19.50 -12.29 -11.62
CA GLN A 176 -18.05 -12.12 -11.71
C GLN A 176 -17.59 -10.68 -11.43
N ILE A 177 -18.33 -9.67 -11.90
CA ILE A 177 -17.98 -8.25 -11.73
C ILE A 177 -18.18 -7.77 -10.26
N SER A 178 -18.88 -8.56 -9.43
CA SER A 178 -19.10 -8.21 -8.02
C SER A 178 -17.80 -8.09 -7.20
N GLY A 179 -16.70 -8.68 -7.69
CA GLY A 179 -15.37 -8.48 -7.08
C GLY A 179 -14.87 -7.03 -7.07
N TYR A 180 -15.45 -6.15 -7.92
CA TYR A 180 -15.13 -4.72 -7.92
C TYR A 180 -15.98 -3.87 -6.97
N ILE A 181 -17.05 -4.43 -6.37
CA ILE A 181 -17.91 -3.66 -5.48
C ILE A 181 -17.07 -3.09 -4.33
N ASN A 182 -17.14 -1.77 -4.20
CA ASN A 182 -16.42 -1.01 -3.18
C ASN A 182 -14.90 -1.27 -3.13
N SER A 183 -14.29 -1.82 -4.17
CA SER A 183 -12.86 -2.18 -4.16
C SER A 183 -11.92 -0.97 -4.02
N LEU A 184 -12.39 0.21 -4.39
CA LEU A 184 -11.66 1.48 -4.28
C LEU A 184 -12.17 2.37 -3.14
N ASP A 185 -12.98 1.87 -2.23
CA ASP A 185 -13.41 2.61 -1.04
C ASP A 185 -12.51 2.24 0.16
N ALA A 186 -11.83 3.22 0.73
CA ALA A 186 -10.93 3.03 1.87
C ALA A 186 -11.61 2.40 3.11
N LYS A 187 -12.94 2.52 3.22
CA LYS A 187 -13.75 2.03 4.34
C LYS A 187 -14.44 0.69 4.07
N ALA A 188 -14.36 0.20 2.85
CA ALA A 188 -15.24 -0.88 2.38
C ALA A 188 -14.75 -2.28 2.70
N PHE A 189 -13.60 -2.44 3.36
CA PHE A 189 -13.24 -3.76 3.86
C PHE A 189 -14.25 -4.21 4.90
N ASN A 190 -15.08 -5.21 4.55
CA ASN A 190 -16.07 -5.79 5.45
C ASN A 190 -15.76 -7.27 5.71
N ILE A 191 -15.24 -7.53 6.90
CA ILE A 191 -14.94 -8.89 7.37
C ILE A 191 -16.16 -9.80 7.34
N ASN A 192 -17.37 -9.25 7.53
CA ASN A 192 -18.60 -10.04 7.53
C ASN A 192 -18.89 -10.60 6.13
N ASN A 193 -18.65 -9.82 5.06
CA ASN A 193 -18.79 -10.32 3.69
C ASN A 193 -17.84 -11.48 3.42
N MET A 194 -16.64 -11.42 3.96
CA MET A 194 -15.65 -12.50 3.85
C MET A 194 -16.10 -13.73 4.65
N ARG A 195 -16.56 -13.56 5.90
CA ARG A 195 -17.10 -14.66 6.71
C ARG A 195 -18.28 -15.34 6.02
N ASP A 196 -19.23 -14.57 5.49
CA ASP A 196 -20.39 -15.07 4.75
C ASP A 196 -19.97 -15.84 3.49
N TRP A 197 -18.93 -15.37 2.80
CA TRP A 197 -18.39 -16.07 1.64
C TRP A 197 -17.70 -17.37 2.06
N PHE A 198 -16.85 -17.35 3.10
CA PHE A 198 -16.21 -18.55 3.63
C PHE A 198 -17.24 -19.60 4.05
N SER A 199 -18.26 -19.19 4.81
CA SER A 199 -19.36 -20.06 5.24
C SER A 199 -20.07 -20.71 4.04
N ARG A 200 -20.40 -19.92 3.01
CA ARG A 200 -21.02 -20.44 1.78
C ARG A 200 -20.10 -21.40 1.03
N MET A 201 -18.83 -21.06 0.87
CA MET A 201 -17.87 -21.92 0.16
C MET A 201 -17.68 -23.25 0.88
N LEU A 202 -17.61 -23.24 2.21
CA LEU A 202 -17.53 -24.45 3.03
C LEU A 202 -18.77 -25.37 2.80
N LEU A 203 -19.98 -24.79 2.75
CA LEU A 203 -21.19 -25.56 2.46
C LEU A 203 -21.18 -26.17 1.06
N ILE A 204 -20.64 -25.46 0.07
CA ILE A 204 -20.49 -25.97 -1.31
C ILE A 204 -19.42 -27.06 -1.35
N GLU A 205 -18.29 -26.85 -0.65
CA GLU A 205 -17.15 -27.78 -0.61
C GLU A 205 -17.55 -29.17 -0.03
N ARG A 206 -18.55 -29.21 0.87
CA ARG A 206 -19.13 -30.47 1.36
C ARG A 206 -19.80 -31.30 0.24
N LYS A 207 -20.21 -30.68 -0.85
CA LYS A 207 -20.90 -31.35 -1.98
C LYS A 207 -20.00 -31.55 -3.19
N LYS A 208 -19.09 -30.64 -3.45
CA LYS A 208 -18.15 -30.67 -4.59
C LYS A 208 -16.90 -29.88 -4.22
N ALA A 209 -15.75 -30.27 -4.77
CA ALA A 209 -14.52 -29.49 -4.63
C ALA A 209 -14.70 -28.07 -5.16
N VAL A 210 -14.14 -27.08 -4.45
CA VAL A 210 -14.12 -25.66 -4.80
C VAL A 210 -12.66 -25.22 -4.87
N PRO A 211 -11.98 -25.41 -6.02
CA PRO A 211 -10.54 -25.16 -6.15
C PRO A 211 -10.14 -23.73 -5.83
N GLU A 212 -10.97 -22.75 -6.23
CA GLU A 212 -10.75 -21.32 -5.94
C GLU A 212 -10.81 -21.01 -4.45
N PHE A 213 -11.65 -21.71 -3.68
CA PHE A 213 -11.72 -21.55 -2.21
C PHE A 213 -10.46 -22.11 -1.56
N LYS A 214 -9.99 -23.27 -2.02
CA LYS A 214 -8.72 -23.83 -1.57
C LYS A 214 -7.55 -22.87 -1.86
N ALA A 215 -7.51 -22.27 -3.05
CA ALA A 215 -6.48 -21.30 -3.42
C ALA A 215 -6.48 -20.07 -2.52
N VAL A 216 -7.66 -19.54 -2.17
CA VAL A 216 -7.79 -18.41 -1.22
C VAL A 216 -7.26 -18.78 0.16
N ARG A 217 -7.68 -19.92 0.73
CA ARG A 217 -7.18 -20.38 2.03
C ARG A 217 -5.65 -20.51 2.01
N GLN A 218 -5.11 -21.10 0.95
CA GLN A 218 -3.67 -21.30 0.80
C GLN A 218 -2.91 -19.99 0.66
N ALA A 219 -3.45 -19.00 -0.04
CA ALA A 219 -2.84 -17.66 -0.17
C ALA A 219 -2.72 -16.99 1.21
N ILE A 220 -3.77 -17.03 2.02
CA ILE A 220 -3.77 -16.47 3.37
C ILE A 220 -2.75 -17.20 4.25
N SER A 221 -2.76 -18.54 4.24
CA SER A 221 -1.83 -19.38 5.00
C SER A 221 -0.37 -19.11 4.62
N ASN A 222 -0.07 -19.06 3.32
CA ASN A 222 1.28 -18.80 2.81
C ASN A 222 1.78 -17.40 3.18
N CYS A 223 0.93 -16.38 3.05
CA CYS A 223 1.28 -15.01 3.42
C CYS A 223 1.55 -14.90 4.93
N TYR A 224 0.68 -15.47 5.76
CA TYR A 224 0.84 -15.46 7.20
C TYR A 224 2.16 -16.13 7.61
N ARG A 225 2.43 -17.33 7.10
CA ARG A 225 3.67 -18.07 7.36
C ARG A 225 4.92 -17.30 6.90
N ALA A 226 4.84 -16.57 5.79
CA ALA A 226 5.96 -15.78 5.30
C ALA A 226 6.29 -14.57 6.19
N ILE A 227 5.30 -14.02 6.87
CA ILE A 227 5.45 -12.84 7.74
C ILE A 227 5.80 -13.24 9.17
N ASP A 228 5.22 -14.35 9.66
CA ASP A 228 5.40 -14.79 11.05
C ASP A 228 6.86 -15.16 11.33
N ASN A 229 7.32 -14.77 12.51
CA ASN A 229 8.70 -14.98 12.98
C ASN A 229 8.81 -16.00 14.10
N ARG A 230 7.72 -16.69 14.44
CA ARG A 230 7.79 -17.70 15.49
C ARG A 230 8.72 -18.82 15.09
N GLU A 231 9.63 -19.17 15.98
CA GLU A 231 10.55 -20.28 15.79
C GLU A 231 9.76 -21.58 15.73
N ASN A 232 10.19 -22.50 14.87
CA ASN A 232 9.61 -23.83 14.70
C ASN A 232 8.16 -23.84 14.16
N LEU A 233 7.66 -22.74 13.56
CA LEU A 233 6.39 -22.74 12.86
C LEU A 233 6.52 -23.52 11.54
N LYS A 234 5.98 -24.75 11.53
CA LYS A 234 6.07 -25.66 10.38
C LYS A 234 5.04 -25.33 9.31
N ASP A 235 3.80 -25.16 9.70
CA ASP A 235 2.70 -24.91 8.77
C ASP A 235 1.58 -24.05 9.40
N VAL A 236 0.78 -23.43 8.55
CA VAL A 236 -0.37 -22.63 8.92
C VAL A 236 -1.54 -23.03 8.04
N ILE A 237 -2.68 -23.30 8.63
CA ILE A 237 -3.93 -23.54 7.92
C ILE A 237 -4.94 -22.48 8.35
N VAL A 238 -5.59 -21.86 7.37
CA VAL A 238 -6.70 -20.95 7.61
C VAL A 238 -7.99 -21.64 7.22
N ASP A 239 -8.92 -21.72 8.14
CA ASP A 239 -10.21 -22.39 7.93
C ASP A 239 -11.35 -21.59 8.58
N TYR A 240 -12.58 -22.04 8.39
CA TYR A 240 -13.78 -21.43 8.95
C TYR A 240 -14.42 -22.41 9.96
N ASP A 241 -14.50 -21.98 11.21
CA ASP A 241 -15.21 -22.72 12.25
C ASP A 241 -16.72 -22.38 12.18
N ALA A 242 -17.51 -23.35 11.74
CA ALA A 242 -18.96 -23.16 11.58
C ALA A 242 -19.72 -23.08 12.93
N GLU A 243 -19.15 -23.57 14.02
CA GLU A 243 -19.76 -23.48 15.35
C GLU A 243 -19.56 -22.10 15.98
N LYS A 244 -18.37 -21.53 15.76
CA LYS A 244 -18.03 -20.19 16.26
C LYS A 244 -18.38 -19.07 15.26
N GLU A 245 -18.81 -19.44 14.06
CA GLU A 245 -19.08 -18.51 12.95
C GLU A 245 -17.89 -17.55 12.67
N ASP A 246 -16.65 -18.06 12.83
CA ASP A 246 -15.44 -17.26 12.66
C ASP A 246 -14.35 -17.99 11.86
N ILE A 247 -13.43 -17.20 11.31
CA ILE A 247 -12.22 -17.72 10.69
C ILE A 247 -11.22 -18.04 11.79
N GLU A 248 -10.61 -19.21 11.71
CA GLU A 248 -9.55 -19.63 12.62
C GLU A 248 -8.24 -19.90 11.88
N ILE A 249 -7.15 -19.69 12.60
CA ILE A 249 -5.80 -19.94 12.14
C ILE A 249 -5.24 -21.07 12.99
N GLN A 250 -4.94 -22.19 12.34
CA GLN A 250 -4.33 -23.36 12.94
C GLN A 250 -2.83 -23.33 12.62
N MET A 251 -2.01 -23.30 13.66
CA MET A 251 -0.56 -23.24 13.56
C MET A 251 0.04 -24.54 14.06
N PHE A 252 0.85 -25.14 13.22
CA PHE A 252 1.53 -26.40 13.49
C PHE A 252 3.02 -26.15 13.71
N TYR A 253 3.57 -26.65 14.81
CA TYR A 253 4.97 -26.47 15.18
C TYR A 253 5.77 -27.75 15.00
N ASP A 254 7.10 -27.64 14.81
CA ASP A 254 8.00 -28.80 14.61
C ASP A 254 8.02 -29.73 15.82
N ASN A 255 7.73 -29.23 17.02
CA ASN A 255 7.62 -30.03 18.26
C ASN A 255 6.31 -30.84 18.37
N GLY A 256 5.45 -30.81 17.34
CA GLY A 256 4.16 -31.48 17.31
C GLY A 256 3.02 -30.74 18.01
N ASN A 257 3.28 -29.57 18.57
CA ASN A 257 2.22 -28.74 19.16
C ASN A 257 1.37 -28.11 18.04
N THR A 258 0.09 -27.91 18.34
CA THR A 258 -0.86 -27.19 17.49
C THR A 258 -1.52 -26.09 18.31
N GLU A 259 -1.55 -24.89 17.77
CA GLU A 259 -2.25 -23.75 18.34
C GLU A 259 -3.38 -23.34 17.39
N ILE A 260 -4.59 -23.18 17.91
CA ILE A 260 -5.75 -22.76 17.13
C ILE A 260 -6.23 -21.42 17.70
N LEU A 261 -6.17 -20.39 16.89
CA LEU A 261 -6.57 -19.05 17.27
C LEU A 261 -7.69 -18.55 16.36
N PRO A 262 -8.88 -18.27 16.91
CA PRO A 262 -9.89 -17.51 16.21
C PRO A 262 -9.35 -16.14 15.79
N LEU A 263 -9.78 -15.65 14.65
CA LEU A 263 -9.28 -14.41 14.06
C LEU A 263 -9.39 -13.21 15.02
N HIS A 264 -10.45 -13.15 15.84
CA HIS A 264 -10.67 -12.06 16.77
C HIS A 264 -9.68 -12.01 17.96
N TYR A 265 -8.93 -13.09 18.22
CA TYR A 265 -7.88 -13.11 19.26
C TYR A 265 -6.51 -12.62 18.76
N LEU A 266 -6.34 -12.45 17.46
CA LEU A 266 -5.09 -11.92 16.94
C LEU A 266 -4.89 -10.43 17.31
N SER A 267 -3.64 -9.97 17.24
CA SER A 267 -3.34 -8.53 17.35
C SER A 267 -3.99 -7.74 16.19
N ASP A 268 -4.27 -6.47 16.41
CA ASP A 268 -4.90 -5.64 15.37
C ASP A 268 -4.06 -5.54 14.09
N GLY A 269 -2.73 -5.54 14.21
CA GLY A 269 -1.83 -5.60 13.06
C GLY A 269 -1.96 -6.90 12.28
N SER A 270 -1.97 -8.06 12.99
CA SER A 270 -2.15 -9.37 12.37
C SER A 270 -3.51 -9.47 11.67
N LYS A 271 -4.57 -9.01 12.34
CA LYS A 271 -5.92 -8.95 11.77
C LYS A 271 -5.95 -8.12 10.49
N SER A 272 -5.38 -6.92 10.53
CA SER A 272 -5.40 -5.98 9.38
C SER A 272 -4.75 -6.58 8.14
N ILE A 273 -3.58 -7.23 8.30
CA ILE A 273 -2.89 -7.86 7.17
C ILE A 273 -3.64 -9.08 6.65
N LEU A 274 -4.07 -9.98 7.54
CA LEU A 274 -4.81 -11.17 7.13
C LEU A 274 -6.10 -10.81 6.41
N ALA A 275 -6.79 -9.82 6.92
CA ALA A 275 -8.01 -9.31 6.34
C ALA A 275 -7.76 -8.73 4.93
N MET A 276 -6.70 -7.95 4.76
CA MET A 276 -6.31 -7.41 3.46
C MET A 276 -5.94 -8.54 2.47
N VAL A 277 -5.11 -9.48 2.88
CA VAL A 277 -4.72 -10.62 2.04
C VAL A 277 -5.93 -11.47 1.66
N ALA A 278 -6.83 -11.72 2.61
CA ALA A 278 -8.05 -12.45 2.37
C ALA A 278 -9.00 -11.73 1.42
N ASP A 279 -9.17 -10.40 1.54
CA ASP A 279 -9.99 -9.61 0.62
C ASP A 279 -9.42 -9.59 -0.79
N ILE A 280 -8.09 -9.44 -0.94
CA ILE A 280 -7.43 -9.53 -2.25
C ILE A 280 -7.70 -10.89 -2.89
N ALA A 281 -7.43 -11.99 -2.16
CA ALA A 281 -7.61 -13.35 -2.66
C ALA A 281 -9.09 -13.66 -2.97
N TYR A 282 -10.01 -13.24 -2.11
CA TYR A 282 -11.45 -13.36 -2.29
C TYR A 282 -11.93 -12.64 -3.57
N ARG A 283 -11.50 -11.38 -3.80
CA ARG A 283 -11.84 -10.63 -5.01
C ARG A 283 -11.32 -11.31 -6.26
N MET A 284 -10.08 -11.83 -6.22
CA MET A 284 -9.51 -12.60 -7.34
C MET A 284 -10.36 -13.82 -7.66
N ALA A 285 -10.80 -14.58 -6.65
CA ALA A 285 -11.61 -15.78 -6.83
C ALA A 285 -13.00 -15.46 -7.44
N ILE A 286 -13.60 -14.31 -7.04
CA ILE A 286 -14.87 -13.88 -7.65
C ILE A 286 -14.68 -13.36 -9.08
N LEU A 287 -13.64 -12.56 -9.33
CA LEU A 287 -13.37 -11.98 -10.64
C LEU A 287 -12.98 -13.05 -11.68
N ASN A 288 -12.30 -14.11 -11.25
CA ASN A 288 -11.70 -15.09 -12.14
C ASN A 288 -11.95 -16.55 -11.73
N PRO A 289 -13.21 -16.99 -11.50
CA PRO A 289 -13.49 -18.32 -11.02
C PRO A 289 -13.05 -19.42 -12.00
N HIS A 290 -12.90 -19.09 -13.30
CA HIS A 290 -12.45 -20.01 -14.34
C HIS A 290 -10.95 -20.38 -14.21
N LEU A 291 -10.16 -19.63 -13.46
CA LEU A 291 -8.75 -19.93 -13.19
C LEU A 291 -8.55 -21.01 -12.12
N LEU A 292 -9.60 -21.37 -11.39
CA LEU A 292 -9.60 -22.44 -10.39
C LEU A 292 -8.47 -22.30 -9.37
N GLU A 293 -7.60 -23.32 -9.24
CA GLU A 293 -6.47 -23.33 -8.32
C GLU A 293 -5.40 -22.26 -8.63
N ASN A 294 -5.32 -21.84 -9.89
CA ASN A 294 -4.34 -20.87 -10.36
C ASN A 294 -4.78 -19.41 -10.17
N VAL A 295 -5.96 -19.17 -9.59
CA VAL A 295 -6.57 -17.84 -9.50
C VAL A 295 -5.66 -16.80 -8.84
N ILE A 296 -4.91 -17.18 -7.82
CA ILE A 296 -4.00 -16.29 -7.11
C ILE A 296 -2.73 -15.99 -7.93
N GLN A 297 -2.23 -16.99 -8.66
CA GLN A 297 -0.98 -16.87 -9.42
C GLN A 297 -1.19 -16.20 -10.79
N GLU A 298 -2.38 -16.35 -11.37
CA GLU A 298 -2.68 -15.91 -12.73
C GLU A 298 -3.43 -14.57 -12.79
N THR A 299 -4.10 -14.16 -11.72
CA THR A 299 -4.78 -12.86 -11.69
C THR A 299 -3.79 -11.72 -11.55
N ASP A 300 -3.77 -10.84 -12.53
CA ASP A 300 -2.99 -9.59 -12.50
C ASP A 300 -3.82 -8.40 -11.99
N GLY A 301 -3.19 -7.26 -11.78
CA GLY A 301 -3.89 -6.03 -11.42
C GLY A 301 -3.09 -5.10 -10.51
N ILE A 302 -3.80 -4.19 -9.85
CA ILE A 302 -3.22 -3.08 -9.10
C ILE A 302 -3.82 -3.03 -7.70
N VAL A 303 -2.97 -3.00 -6.70
CA VAL A 303 -3.38 -2.83 -5.29
C VAL A 303 -2.66 -1.61 -4.70
N LEU A 304 -3.46 -0.66 -4.24
CA LEU A 304 -3.00 0.57 -3.59
C LEU A 304 -3.12 0.38 -2.07
N ILE A 305 -2.03 0.67 -1.31
CA ILE A 305 -2.03 0.53 0.15
C ILE A 305 -1.45 1.79 0.78
N ASP A 306 -2.26 2.50 1.56
CA ASP A 306 -1.79 3.65 2.34
C ASP A 306 -1.28 3.17 3.70
N GLU A 307 -0.08 3.63 4.11
CA GLU A 307 0.60 3.26 5.36
C GLU A 307 0.66 1.74 5.59
N ILE A 308 1.38 1.03 4.73
CA ILE A 308 1.46 -0.44 4.79
C ILE A 308 1.98 -0.98 6.13
N ASP A 309 2.78 -0.18 6.84
CA ASP A 309 3.38 -0.47 8.14
C ASP A 309 2.42 -0.30 9.32
N MET A 310 1.23 0.27 9.10
CA MET A 310 0.31 0.65 10.17
C MET A 310 -0.08 -0.56 11.05
N HIS A 311 0.12 -0.40 12.36
CA HIS A 311 -0.11 -1.40 13.42
C HIS A 311 0.75 -2.67 13.33
N LEU A 312 1.74 -2.75 12.43
CA LEU A 312 2.60 -3.91 12.32
C LEU A 312 3.77 -3.89 13.30
N HIS A 313 4.05 -5.05 13.89
CA HIS A 313 5.29 -5.25 14.62
C HIS A 313 6.50 -5.08 13.67
N PRO A 314 7.64 -4.48 14.10
CA PRO A 314 8.81 -4.25 13.24
C PRO A 314 9.30 -5.49 12.48
N ALA A 315 9.23 -6.66 13.10
CA ALA A 315 9.59 -7.91 12.43
C ALA A 315 8.71 -8.24 11.22
N TRP A 316 7.42 -7.88 11.27
CA TRP A 316 6.47 -8.04 10.17
C TRP A 316 6.64 -6.95 9.11
N GLN A 317 6.96 -5.72 9.51
CA GLN A 317 7.26 -4.62 8.60
C GLN A 317 8.39 -4.97 7.62
N ARG A 318 9.42 -5.69 8.08
CA ARG A 318 10.52 -6.15 7.22
C ARG A 318 10.07 -7.11 6.12
N LYS A 319 9.04 -7.90 6.36
CA LYS A 319 8.67 -9.01 5.48
C LYS A 319 7.46 -8.74 4.61
N ILE A 320 6.63 -7.75 4.95
CA ILE A 320 5.31 -7.56 4.35
C ILE A 320 5.33 -7.40 2.83
N ILE A 321 6.23 -6.58 2.28
CA ILE A 321 6.32 -6.34 0.83
C ILE A 321 6.68 -7.65 0.11
N SER A 322 7.71 -8.34 0.59
CA SER A 322 8.14 -9.62 0.02
C SER A 322 7.06 -10.70 0.14
N ALA A 323 6.33 -10.75 1.25
CA ALA A 323 5.24 -11.71 1.45
C ALA A 323 4.07 -11.46 0.50
N LEU A 324 3.65 -10.20 0.33
CA LEU A 324 2.60 -9.82 -0.60
C LEU A 324 2.98 -10.15 -2.04
N HIS A 325 4.18 -9.77 -2.48
CA HIS A 325 4.65 -10.05 -3.84
C HIS A 325 4.77 -11.54 -4.12
N LYS A 326 5.28 -12.34 -3.17
CA LYS A 326 5.35 -13.81 -3.30
C LYS A 326 3.97 -14.46 -3.35
N THR A 327 3.01 -13.93 -2.60
CA THR A 327 1.63 -14.45 -2.58
C THR A 327 0.88 -14.11 -3.86
N PHE A 328 1.06 -12.88 -4.38
CA PHE A 328 0.34 -12.33 -5.54
C PHE A 328 1.34 -11.85 -6.62
N PRO A 329 2.01 -12.75 -7.32
CA PRO A 329 3.17 -12.41 -8.15
C PRO A 329 2.87 -11.54 -9.37
N LYS A 330 1.61 -11.53 -9.85
CA LYS A 330 1.19 -10.71 -11.00
C LYS A 330 0.57 -9.37 -10.61
N VAL A 331 0.40 -9.11 -9.30
CA VAL A 331 -0.16 -7.85 -8.80
C VAL A 331 0.93 -6.79 -8.69
N GLN A 332 0.63 -5.59 -9.16
CA GLN A 332 1.43 -4.40 -8.90
C GLN A 332 0.96 -3.74 -7.60
N PHE A 333 1.86 -3.64 -6.61
CA PHE A 333 1.58 -2.98 -5.35
C PHE A 333 2.12 -1.55 -5.36
N ILE A 334 1.29 -0.57 -5.01
CA ILE A 334 1.69 0.82 -4.85
C ILE A 334 1.37 1.21 -3.41
N CYS A 335 2.42 1.39 -2.62
CA CYS A 335 2.28 1.55 -1.18
C CYS A 335 2.91 2.86 -0.69
N THR A 336 2.38 3.38 0.42
CA THR A 336 3.07 4.40 1.22
C THR A 336 3.56 3.81 2.53
N THR A 337 4.62 4.36 3.09
CA THR A 337 5.12 4.00 4.42
C THR A 337 5.85 5.16 5.09
N HIS A 338 5.84 5.15 6.41
CA HIS A 338 6.69 5.98 7.26
C HIS A 338 7.76 5.15 7.98
N SER A 339 7.78 3.83 7.77
CA SER A 339 8.69 2.94 8.49
C SER A 339 10.01 2.76 7.75
N PRO A 340 11.14 3.12 8.37
CA PRO A 340 12.45 2.76 7.86
C PRO A 340 12.66 1.24 7.82
N THR A 341 11.98 0.50 8.70
CA THR A 341 12.06 -0.95 8.79
C THR A 341 11.53 -1.65 7.53
N VAL A 342 10.47 -1.13 6.92
CA VAL A 342 9.95 -1.63 5.63
C VAL A 342 11.03 -1.51 4.56
N LEU A 343 11.73 -0.38 4.52
CA LEU A 343 12.71 -0.06 3.47
C LEU A 343 13.97 -0.92 3.51
N THR A 344 14.30 -1.52 4.67
CA THR A 344 15.49 -2.39 4.78
C THR A 344 15.45 -3.59 3.84
N ASN A 345 14.27 -4.01 3.39
CA ASN A 345 14.06 -5.16 2.50
C ASN A 345 13.46 -4.76 1.13
N VAL A 346 13.56 -3.48 0.76
CA VAL A 346 13.09 -2.94 -0.52
C VAL A 346 14.28 -2.41 -1.31
N PRO A 347 14.49 -2.86 -2.57
CA PRO A 347 15.50 -2.29 -3.46
C PRO A 347 15.26 -0.80 -3.73
N SER A 348 16.34 -0.02 -3.81
CA SER A 348 16.27 1.44 -3.98
C SER A 348 15.53 1.90 -5.24
N GLU A 349 15.57 1.11 -6.30
CA GLU A 349 14.86 1.37 -7.57
C GLU A 349 13.34 1.39 -7.42
N ASN A 350 12.81 0.72 -6.38
CA ASN A 350 11.37 0.62 -6.09
C ASN A 350 10.89 1.66 -5.07
N ILE A 351 11.80 2.51 -4.58
CA ILE A 351 11.50 3.56 -3.61
C ILE A 351 11.43 4.90 -4.32
N GLN A 352 10.41 5.69 -3.99
CA GLN A 352 10.19 7.05 -4.44
C GLN A 352 10.12 7.97 -3.22
N ILE A 353 11.04 8.92 -3.13
CA ILE A 353 11.11 9.91 -2.04
C ILE A 353 10.36 11.15 -2.48
N LEU A 354 9.30 11.52 -1.74
CA LEU A 354 8.59 12.78 -1.94
C LEU A 354 9.16 13.86 -1.02
N ASP A 355 9.64 14.92 -1.62
CA ASP A 355 10.08 16.11 -0.92
C ASP A 355 9.73 17.38 -1.72
N ASN A 356 9.11 18.36 -1.05
CA ASN A 356 8.78 19.66 -1.63
C ASN A 356 8.07 19.59 -3.00
N GLY A 357 7.14 18.65 -3.16
CA GLY A 357 6.36 18.45 -4.38
C GLY A 357 7.13 17.85 -5.55
N LYS A 358 8.32 17.30 -5.29
CA LYS A 358 9.15 16.58 -6.27
C LYS A 358 9.37 15.15 -5.84
N ILE A 359 9.76 14.32 -6.79
CA ILE A 359 10.10 12.91 -6.56
C ILE A 359 11.57 12.67 -6.87
N TYR A 360 12.20 11.88 -5.99
CA TYR A 360 13.58 11.44 -6.11
C TYR A 360 13.69 9.95 -5.84
N LYS A 361 14.71 9.32 -6.39
CA LYS A 361 15.12 7.97 -5.97
C LYS A 361 16.21 8.07 -4.90
N PRO A 362 16.30 7.10 -3.97
CA PRO A 362 17.41 7.04 -3.03
C PRO A 362 18.77 7.02 -3.77
N ASN A 363 19.72 7.82 -3.30
CA ASN A 363 21.08 7.85 -3.85
C ASN A 363 21.91 6.65 -3.39
N VAL A 364 21.42 5.88 -2.44
CA VAL A 364 22.08 4.74 -1.81
C VAL A 364 21.27 3.46 -1.97
N LYS A 365 21.94 2.32 -1.95
CA LYS A 365 21.25 1.04 -1.88
C LYS A 365 20.56 0.90 -0.52
N THR A 366 19.35 0.38 -0.50
CA THR A 366 18.53 0.26 0.71
C THR A 366 18.41 -1.18 1.20
N TYR A 367 18.37 -2.13 0.26
CA TYR A 367 18.19 -3.54 0.58
C TYR A 367 19.35 -4.09 1.44
N GLY A 368 19.01 -4.70 2.58
CA GLY A 368 19.96 -5.29 3.52
C GLY A 368 20.64 -4.30 4.47
N ARG A 369 20.28 -3.01 4.42
CA ARG A 369 20.82 -2.02 5.35
C ARG A 369 20.12 -2.05 6.71
N ASP A 370 20.81 -1.56 7.73
CA ASP A 370 20.22 -1.34 9.05
C ASP A 370 19.28 -0.11 9.07
N VAL A 371 18.42 -0.08 10.07
CA VAL A 371 17.39 0.95 10.22
C VAL A 371 17.98 2.36 10.39
N ASN A 372 19.09 2.49 11.11
CA ASN A 372 19.70 3.80 11.37
C ASN A 372 20.31 4.39 10.10
N SER A 373 20.94 3.56 9.26
CA SER A 373 21.42 3.97 7.94
C SER A 373 20.27 4.45 7.04
N ILE A 374 19.12 3.76 7.05
CA ILE A 374 17.94 4.18 6.30
C ILE A 374 17.41 5.52 6.80
N LEU A 375 17.30 5.71 8.12
CA LEU A 375 16.85 6.96 8.72
C LEU A 375 17.73 8.13 8.30
N ARG A 376 19.06 7.97 8.40
CA ARG A 376 20.03 9.03 8.10
C ARG A 376 20.11 9.36 6.62
N GLU A 377 20.30 8.34 5.77
CA GLU A 377 20.70 8.55 4.38
C GLU A 377 19.50 8.62 3.41
N VAL A 378 18.38 7.99 3.76
CA VAL A 378 17.20 7.93 2.89
C VAL A 378 16.08 8.84 3.38
N MET A 379 15.79 8.80 4.68
CA MET A 379 14.72 9.61 5.28
C MET A 379 15.19 10.96 5.81
N GLN A 380 16.50 11.21 5.85
CA GLN A 380 17.14 12.45 6.31
C GLN A 380 16.63 12.88 7.71
N THR A 381 16.50 11.89 8.60
CA THR A 381 15.97 12.08 9.95
C THR A 381 17.09 11.84 10.95
N GLU A 382 17.12 12.66 12.00
CA GLU A 382 18.06 12.46 13.12
C GLU A 382 17.81 11.11 13.80
N ILE A 383 18.89 10.36 14.06
CA ILE A 383 18.82 9.05 14.71
C ILE A 383 18.72 9.19 16.23
N ARG A 384 19.30 10.26 16.77
CA ARG A 384 19.38 10.55 18.19
C ARG A 384 18.72 11.90 18.52
N PRO A 385 18.31 12.13 19.76
CA PRO A 385 17.88 13.44 20.20
C PRO A 385 18.95 14.51 19.89
N SER A 386 18.52 15.70 19.49
CA SER A 386 19.42 16.77 19.04
C SER A 386 20.49 17.17 20.10
N GLU A 387 20.18 17.04 21.39
CA GLU A 387 21.12 17.28 22.47
C GLU A 387 22.25 16.25 22.47
N THR A 388 21.93 14.97 22.31
CA THR A 388 22.93 13.90 22.23
C THR A 388 23.79 14.02 20.96
N SER A 389 23.17 14.35 19.82
CA SER A 389 23.90 14.59 18.57
C SER A 389 24.87 15.77 18.69
N LYS A 390 24.47 16.84 19.37
CA LYS A 390 25.37 18.00 19.66
C LYS A 390 26.52 17.61 20.54
N LYS A 391 26.32 16.78 21.57
CA LYS A 391 27.42 16.32 22.44
C LYS A 391 28.42 15.43 21.68
N LEU A 392 27.93 14.53 20.81
CA LEU A 392 28.80 13.71 19.97
C LEU A 392 29.61 14.58 18.99
N SER A 393 28.98 15.56 18.34
CA SER A 393 29.69 16.53 17.51
C SER A 393 30.67 17.37 18.26
N ALA A 394 30.36 17.81 19.50
CA ALA A 394 31.27 18.55 20.35
C ALA A 394 32.47 17.69 20.80
N PHE A 395 32.27 16.37 20.97
CA PHE A 395 33.37 15.45 21.24
C PHE A 395 34.30 15.38 20.01
N ASP A 396 33.76 15.17 18.79
CA ASP A 396 34.53 15.13 17.55
C ASP A 396 35.32 16.45 17.34
N ASP A 397 34.67 17.58 17.58
CA ASP A 397 35.33 18.90 17.50
C ASP A 397 36.43 19.05 18.53
N ALA A 398 36.26 18.53 19.74
CA ALA A 398 37.29 18.55 20.77
C ALA A 398 38.51 17.71 20.39
N ILE A 399 38.29 16.53 19.84
CA ILE A 399 39.37 15.66 19.30
C ILE A 399 40.09 16.36 18.15
N ALA A 400 39.34 16.88 17.15
CA ALA A 400 39.93 17.56 15.99
C ALA A 400 40.75 18.81 16.33
N ASN A 401 40.48 19.44 17.51
CA ASN A 401 41.22 20.58 18.00
C ASN A 401 42.23 20.23 19.12
N GLU A 402 42.57 18.97 19.29
CA GLU A 402 43.55 18.44 20.28
C GLU A 402 43.19 18.82 21.74
N LYS A 403 41.89 19.05 22.04
CA LYS A 403 41.40 19.39 23.38
C LYS A 403 41.05 18.15 24.20
N ILE A 404 42.04 17.33 24.51
CA ILE A 404 41.84 16.00 25.10
C ILE A 404 41.05 16.05 26.43
N ASP A 405 41.35 16.97 27.32
CA ASP A 405 40.63 17.12 28.63
C ASP A 405 39.14 17.39 28.42
N LEU A 406 38.79 18.20 27.40
CA LEU A 406 37.40 18.49 27.06
C LEU A 406 36.69 17.25 26.45
N ALA A 407 37.39 16.54 25.58
CA ALA A 407 36.88 15.30 25.00
C ALA A 407 36.60 14.23 26.06
N GLU A 408 37.51 14.09 27.07
CA GLU A 408 37.29 13.20 28.22
C GLU A 408 36.03 13.54 29.01
N LYS A 409 35.84 14.83 29.32
CA LYS A 409 34.66 15.27 30.03
C LYS A 409 33.36 14.98 29.27
N ILE A 410 33.34 15.30 27.97
CA ILE A 410 32.14 15.04 27.13
C ILE A 410 31.89 13.54 27.05
N LEU A 411 32.94 12.71 26.87
CA LEU A 411 32.80 11.25 26.82
C LEU A 411 32.26 10.70 28.15
N HIS A 412 32.67 11.25 29.29
CA HIS A 412 32.14 10.84 30.58
C HIS A 412 30.63 11.13 30.68
N GLU A 413 30.18 12.31 30.25
CA GLU A 413 28.76 12.67 30.21
C GLU A 413 27.97 11.76 29.25
N LEU A 414 28.55 11.40 28.08
CA LEU A 414 27.94 10.47 27.13
C LEU A 414 27.82 9.06 27.70
N LYS A 415 28.81 8.58 28.45
CA LYS A 415 28.77 7.29 29.16
C LYS A 415 27.65 7.24 30.20
N GLU A 416 27.51 8.29 31.00
CA GLU A 416 26.40 8.38 31.97
C GLU A 416 25.03 8.41 31.31
N GLN A 417 24.91 9.08 30.14
CA GLN A 417 23.66 9.25 29.45
C GLN A 417 23.26 8.02 28.61
N LEU A 418 24.20 7.40 27.88
CA LEU A 418 23.95 6.34 26.89
C LEU A 418 24.37 4.96 27.37
N GLY A 419 25.20 4.88 28.42
CA GLY A 419 25.81 3.65 28.87
C GLY A 419 27.13 3.34 28.16
N GLU A 420 27.99 2.57 28.84
CA GLU A 420 29.35 2.25 28.36
C GLU A 420 29.37 1.36 27.08
N ASN A 421 28.29 0.60 26.84
CA ASN A 421 28.18 -0.34 25.72
C ASN A 421 27.52 0.27 24.47
N ASP A 422 27.17 1.56 24.48
CA ASP A 422 26.63 2.21 23.27
C ASP A 422 27.73 2.30 22.20
N ALA A 423 27.37 1.98 20.94
CA ALA A 423 28.34 1.87 19.85
C ALA A 423 29.13 3.18 19.60
N GLU A 424 28.46 4.34 19.69
CA GLU A 424 29.12 5.65 19.53
C GLU A 424 30.03 5.96 20.72
N VAL A 425 29.62 5.60 21.95
CA VAL A 425 30.43 5.76 23.15
C VAL A 425 31.69 4.90 23.09
N VAL A 426 31.53 3.64 22.65
CA VAL A 426 32.69 2.75 22.44
C VAL A 426 33.63 3.30 21.37
N GLY A 427 33.07 3.77 20.24
CA GLY A 427 33.85 4.41 19.17
C GLY A 427 34.60 5.65 19.66
N ALA A 428 33.93 6.54 20.40
CA ALA A 428 34.53 7.72 20.98
C ALA A 428 35.64 7.38 21.98
N GLN A 429 35.49 6.33 22.81
CA GLN A 429 36.52 5.87 23.72
C GLN A 429 37.77 5.39 22.95
N VAL A 430 37.59 4.59 21.91
CA VAL A 430 38.72 4.12 21.09
C VAL A 430 39.44 5.28 20.40
N THR A 431 38.71 6.27 19.87
CA THR A 431 39.30 7.47 19.27
C THR A 431 40.12 8.26 20.30
N LEU A 432 39.57 8.46 21.47
CA LEU A 432 40.27 9.18 22.56
C LEU A 432 41.54 8.45 23.02
N ASP A 433 41.51 7.12 23.11
CA ASP A 433 42.65 6.31 23.51
C ASP A 433 43.76 6.34 22.44
N LEU A 434 43.41 6.41 21.13
CA LEU A 434 44.36 6.57 20.05
C LEU A 434 45.03 7.95 20.05
N GLU A 435 44.32 9.02 20.36
CA GLU A 435 44.86 10.37 20.40
C GLU A 435 45.75 10.62 21.63
N LYS A 436 45.74 9.75 22.62
CA LYS A 436 46.64 9.79 23.79
C LYS A 436 47.99 9.08 23.62
N ILE A 437 48.16 8.34 22.54
CA ILE A 437 49.40 7.60 22.20
C ILE A 437 50.36 8.50 21.45
#